data_c6eaf5df8c5d3ee5bf2b4f9fe98483d4
#
_entry.id   c6eaf5df8c5d3ee5bf2b4f9fe98483d4
#
_cell.length_a   1.000
_cell.length_b   1.000
_cell.length_c   1.000
_cell.angle_alpha   90.00
_cell.angle_beta   90.00
_cell.angle_gamma   90.00
#
_symmetry.space_group_name_H-M   'P 1'
#
loop_
_entity.id
_entity.type
_entity.pdbx_description
1 polymer ?
#
loop_
_entity_poly.entity_id
_entity_poly.type
_entity_poly.pdbx_seq_one_letter_code
_entity_poly.pdbx_strand_id
1 'polypeptide(L)'
;MGEKFPTAVCVASDTLAVGLLQAFNEKGILIPKRIEFFSINDINVAQYVSPPLTTFHIDVPAMCESALDLLAERIIKKREITKTVYINGKPVFRRSCTE
;
A
#
# COMPACT_ATOMS: atom_id res chain seq x y z
N MET A 1 3.44 -4.26 -25.94
CA MET A 1 3.23 -2.98 -25.26
C MET A 1 4.12 -1.94 -25.91
N GLY A 2 3.55 -0.89 -26.41
CA GLY A 2 4.26 0.09 -27.22
C GLY A 2 4.91 1.19 -26.40
N GLU A 3 5.30 2.23 -27.11
CA GLU A 3 5.97 3.41 -26.55
C GLU A 3 5.19 4.09 -25.43
N LYS A 4 3.87 3.90 -25.41
CA LYS A 4 3.00 4.52 -24.42
C LYS A 4 2.86 3.72 -23.12
N PHE A 5 3.62 2.64 -22.99
CA PHE A 5 3.62 1.86 -21.76
C PHE A 5 4.24 2.70 -20.63
N PRO A 6 3.58 2.81 -19.50
CA PRO A 6 4.06 3.68 -18.42
C PRO A 6 5.39 3.22 -17.84
N THR A 7 6.10 4.13 -17.19
CA THR A 7 7.36 3.84 -16.51
C THR A 7 7.19 3.59 -15.02
N ALA A 8 6.02 3.89 -14.49
CA ALA A 8 5.70 3.67 -13.08
C ALA A 8 4.21 3.39 -12.93
N VAL A 9 3.86 2.58 -11.96
CA VAL A 9 2.47 2.28 -11.65
C VAL A 9 2.27 2.28 -10.13
N CYS A 10 1.20 2.95 -9.70
CA CYS A 10 0.76 2.91 -8.31
C CYS A 10 -0.43 1.97 -8.24
N VAL A 11 -0.31 0.92 -7.44
CA VAL A 11 -1.34 -0.10 -7.32
C VAL A 11 -2.10 0.12 -6.01
N ALA A 12 -3.41 -0.01 -6.07
CA ALA A 12 -4.28 0.32 -4.93
C ALA A 12 -4.03 -0.51 -3.67
N SER A 13 -3.47 -1.70 -3.81
CA SER A 13 -3.13 -2.52 -2.65
C SER A 13 -2.00 -3.50 -2.99
N ASP A 14 -1.30 -3.97 -1.96
CA ASP A 14 -0.24 -4.97 -2.14
C ASP A 14 -0.78 -6.27 -2.73
N THR A 15 -1.99 -6.65 -2.38
CA THR A 15 -2.61 -7.86 -2.90
C THR A 15 -2.77 -7.80 -4.42
N LEU A 16 -3.23 -6.67 -4.93
CA LEU A 16 -3.34 -6.46 -6.38
C LEU A 16 -1.96 -6.38 -7.03
N ALA A 17 -1.00 -5.76 -6.34
CA ALA A 17 0.37 -5.65 -6.84
C ALA A 17 1.03 -7.01 -7.03
N VAL A 18 0.79 -7.96 -6.14
CA VAL A 18 1.34 -9.31 -6.25
C VAL A 18 0.89 -9.97 -7.56
N GLY A 19 -0.40 -9.88 -7.88
CA GLY A 19 -0.92 -10.41 -9.14
C GLY A 19 -0.31 -9.74 -10.37
N LEU A 20 -0.17 -8.42 -10.31
CA LEU A 20 0.39 -7.66 -11.42
C LEU A 20 1.88 -7.97 -11.61
N LEU A 21 2.63 -8.12 -10.51
CA LEU A 21 4.04 -8.53 -10.56
C LEU A 21 4.19 -9.89 -11.24
N GLN A 22 3.33 -10.83 -10.89
CA GLN A 22 3.35 -12.15 -11.51
C GLN A 22 3.17 -12.06 -13.02
N ALA A 23 2.18 -11.28 -13.46
CA ALA A 23 1.92 -11.09 -14.88
C ALA A 23 3.11 -10.48 -15.61
N PHE A 24 3.74 -9.47 -15.01
CA PHE A 24 4.91 -8.81 -15.62
C PHE A 24 6.12 -9.73 -15.64
N ASN A 25 6.33 -10.53 -14.59
CA ASN A 25 7.42 -11.50 -14.56
C ASN A 25 7.24 -12.57 -15.63
N GLU A 26 6.02 -13.04 -15.84
CA GLU A 26 5.71 -14.01 -16.90
C GLU A 26 6.00 -13.46 -18.30
N LYS A 27 5.80 -12.16 -18.48
CA LYS A 27 6.05 -11.49 -19.77
C LYS A 27 7.48 -10.97 -19.93
N GLY A 28 8.33 -11.20 -18.94
CA GLY A 28 9.72 -10.75 -19.00
C GLY A 28 9.90 -9.24 -18.87
N ILE A 29 8.92 -8.53 -18.32
CA ILE A 29 9.03 -7.09 -18.12
C ILE A 29 9.82 -6.84 -16.84
N LEU A 30 10.94 -6.12 -16.96
CA LEU A 30 11.85 -5.90 -15.86
C LEU A 30 11.34 -4.84 -14.87
N ILE A 31 11.40 -5.15 -13.59
CA ILE A 31 11.02 -4.27 -12.49
C ILE A 31 12.24 -4.13 -11.58
N PRO A 32 12.71 -2.94 -11.27
CA PRO A 32 12.15 -1.62 -11.62
C PRO A 32 12.64 -1.01 -12.94
N LYS A 33 13.51 -1.70 -13.67
CA LYS A 33 14.16 -1.13 -14.85
C LYS A 33 13.20 -0.57 -15.90
N ARG A 34 12.19 -1.35 -16.27
CA ARG A 34 11.24 -0.93 -17.29
C ARG A 34 10.04 -0.22 -16.67
N ILE A 35 9.61 -0.66 -15.50
CA ILE A 35 8.47 -0.09 -14.79
C ILE A 35 8.71 -0.20 -13.29
N GLU A 36 8.42 0.86 -12.58
CA GLU A 36 8.51 0.88 -11.13
C GLU A 36 7.14 0.64 -10.52
N PHE A 37 7.11 -0.09 -9.42
CA PHE A 37 5.87 -0.41 -8.70
C PHE A 37 5.85 0.27 -7.34
N PHE A 38 4.70 0.84 -7.02
CA PHE A 38 4.40 1.39 -5.71
C PHE A 38 3.01 0.94 -5.31
N SER A 39 2.87 0.42 -4.11
CA SER A 39 1.57 -0.06 -3.62
C SER A 39 1.26 0.50 -2.24
N ILE A 40 0.17 0.05 -1.64
CA ILE A 40 -0.32 0.57 -0.36
C ILE A 40 -0.67 -0.60 0.54
N ASN A 41 -0.35 -0.52 1.78
CA ASN A 41 -0.69 -1.31 2.97
C ASN A 41 0.51 -1.89 3.70
N ASP A 42 1.54 -2.34 2.99
CA ASP A 42 2.70 -3.04 3.56
C ASP A 42 2.27 -4.35 4.26
N ILE A 43 1.58 -5.19 3.52
CA ILE A 43 1.24 -6.53 4.01
C ILE A 43 2.51 -7.38 4.11
N ASN A 44 2.46 -8.42 4.93
CA ASN A 44 3.65 -9.22 5.21
C ASN A 44 4.33 -9.76 3.95
N VAL A 45 3.56 -10.20 2.95
CA VAL A 45 4.10 -10.78 1.72
C VAL A 45 4.87 -9.78 0.86
N ALA A 46 4.66 -8.47 1.05
CA ALA A 46 5.30 -7.44 0.22
C ALA A 46 6.83 -7.53 0.24
N GLN A 47 7.42 -7.96 1.34
CA GLN A 47 8.87 -8.08 1.47
C GLN A 47 9.43 -9.37 0.84
N TYR A 48 8.58 -10.31 0.47
CA TYR A 48 9.00 -11.62 -0.03
C TYR A 48 8.75 -11.85 -1.52
N VAL A 49 8.03 -10.96 -2.18
CA VAL A 49 7.78 -11.10 -3.63
C VAL A 49 8.99 -10.64 -4.43
N SER A 50 9.00 -10.92 -5.71
CA SER A 50 10.15 -10.62 -6.58
C SER A 50 9.75 -9.62 -7.66
N PRO A 51 10.27 -8.40 -7.62
CA PRO A 51 11.09 -7.84 -6.54
C PRO A 51 10.26 -7.45 -5.32
N PRO A 52 10.86 -7.32 -4.14
CA PRO A 52 10.14 -6.84 -2.96
C PRO A 52 9.47 -5.50 -3.23
N LEU A 53 8.24 -5.35 -2.76
CA LEU A 53 7.41 -4.19 -3.07
C LEU A 53 7.74 -2.97 -2.23
N THR A 54 7.94 -1.84 -2.92
CA THR A 54 7.88 -0.53 -2.31
C THR A 54 6.41 -0.22 -2.06
N THR A 55 6.08 0.16 -0.84
CA THR A 55 4.69 0.34 -0.44
C THR A 55 4.57 1.45 0.59
N PHE A 56 3.35 1.85 0.87
CA PHE A 56 3.06 2.83 1.91
C PHE A 56 2.51 2.07 3.12
N HIS A 57 3.28 2.10 4.21
CA HIS A 57 2.92 1.37 5.42
C HIS A 57 1.77 2.05 6.13
N ILE A 58 0.70 1.31 6.37
CA ILE A 58 -0.45 1.77 7.12
C ILE A 58 -0.48 1.03 8.45
N ASP A 59 -0.50 1.77 9.54
CA ASP A 59 -0.54 1.20 10.88
C ASP A 59 -1.98 0.78 11.19
N VAL A 60 -2.33 -0.43 10.78
CA VAL A 60 -3.68 -0.95 10.97
C VAL A 60 -4.06 -1.06 12.46
N PRO A 61 -3.17 -1.57 13.35
CA PRO A 61 -3.51 -1.57 14.79
C PRO A 61 -3.86 -0.18 15.33
N ALA A 62 -3.09 0.84 14.97
CA ALA A 62 -3.36 2.21 15.41
C ALA A 62 -4.70 2.72 14.88
N MET A 63 -5.01 2.41 13.62
CA MET A 63 -6.29 2.79 13.02
C MET A 63 -7.46 2.11 13.72
N CYS A 64 -7.32 0.82 14.03
CA CYS A 64 -8.37 0.07 14.73
C CYS A 64 -8.59 0.61 16.13
N GLU A 65 -7.52 0.90 16.85
CA GLU A 65 -7.61 1.47 18.20
C GLU A 65 -8.34 2.81 18.18
N SER A 66 -7.95 3.71 17.29
CA SER A 66 -8.60 5.01 17.15
C SER A 66 -10.08 4.87 16.76
N ALA A 67 -10.38 3.95 15.86
CA ALA A 67 -11.77 3.72 15.43
C ALA A 67 -12.63 3.24 16.58
N LEU A 68 -12.12 2.31 17.40
CA LEU A 68 -12.84 1.82 18.56
C LEU A 68 -13.04 2.91 19.60
N ASP A 69 -12.03 3.74 19.84
CA ASP A 69 -12.13 4.85 20.79
C ASP A 69 -13.19 5.85 20.34
N LEU A 70 -13.20 6.20 19.06
CA LEU A 70 -14.22 7.12 18.52
C LEU A 70 -15.63 6.55 18.65
N LEU A 71 -15.78 5.26 18.35
CA LEU A 71 -17.07 4.60 18.46
C LEU A 71 -17.55 4.54 19.92
N ALA A 72 -16.65 4.21 20.84
CA ALA A 72 -16.95 4.17 22.27
C ALA A 72 -17.42 5.54 22.78
N GLU A 73 -16.77 6.62 22.34
CA GLU A 73 -17.20 7.98 22.69
C GLU A 73 -18.64 8.26 22.24
N ARG A 74 -19.00 7.79 21.04
CA ARG A 74 -20.36 7.99 20.52
C ARG A 74 -21.40 7.19 21.29
N ILE A 75 -21.07 5.98 21.67
CA ILE A 75 -22.03 5.06 22.33
C ILE A 75 -22.12 5.33 23.83
N ILE A 76 -20.98 5.39 24.50
CA ILE A 76 -20.91 5.46 25.96
C ILE A 76 -21.04 6.90 26.46
N LYS A 77 -20.28 7.81 25.89
CA LYS A 77 -20.25 9.22 26.28
C LYS A 77 -21.24 10.09 25.51
N LYS A 78 -21.94 9.48 24.55
CA LYS A 78 -22.97 10.16 23.74
C LYS A 78 -22.46 11.44 23.08
N ARG A 79 -21.21 11.39 22.59
CA ARG A 79 -20.63 12.53 21.89
C ARG A 79 -21.44 12.85 20.63
N GLU A 80 -21.88 14.09 20.49
CA GLU A 80 -22.66 14.53 19.34
C GLU A 80 -21.79 15.15 18.24
N ILE A 81 -20.67 15.75 18.62
CA ILE A 81 -19.76 16.40 17.70
C ILE A 81 -18.98 15.35 16.90
N THR A 82 -18.92 15.50 15.58
CA THR A 82 -18.14 14.62 14.74
C THR A 82 -16.65 14.91 14.88
N LYS A 83 -15.85 13.87 14.84
CA LYS A 83 -14.38 13.98 14.89
C LYS A 83 -13.77 13.18 13.75
N THR A 84 -12.68 13.66 13.23
CA THR A 84 -11.88 12.95 12.24
C THR A 84 -10.47 12.80 12.77
N VAL A 85 -9.95 11.57 12.72
CA VAL A 85 -8.58 11.28 13.13
C VAL A 85 -7.82 10.75 11.93
N TYR A 86 -6.65 11.35 11.66
CA TYR A 86 -5.77 10.91 10.59
C TYR A 86 -4.59 10.14 11.21
N ILE A 87 -4.39 8.92 10.75
CA ILE A 87 -3.25 8.12 11.19
C ILE A 87 -2.20 8.20 10.08
N ASN A 88 -1.06 8.76 10.40
CA ASN A 88 0.01 8.93 9.43
C ASN A 88 0.64 7.58 9.09
N GLY A 89 0.85 7.35 7.79
CA GLY A 89 1.62 6.23 7.31
C GLY A 89 3.01 6.72 6.89
N LYS A 90 3.80 5.82 6.33
CA LYS A 90 5.11 6.17 5.81
C LYS A 90 5.49 5.28 4.64
N PRO A 91 6.26 5.80 3.65
CA PRO A 91 6.73 4.97 2.56
C PRO A 91 7.80 3.99 3.05
N VAL A 92 7.77 2.78 2.49
CA VAL A 92 8.77 1.76 2.74
C VAL A 92 9.37 1.42 1.39
N PHE A 93 10.58 1.89 1.13
CA PHE A 93 11.25 1.67 -0.15
C PHE A 93 11.90 0.31 -0.18
N ARG A 94 11.59 -0.45 -1.22
CA ARG A 94 12.19 -1.74 -1.50
C ARG A 94 12.65 -1.76 -2.96
N ARG A 95 12.83 -2.94 -3.54
CA ARG A 95 13.45 -3.04 -4.87
C ARG A 95 12.53 -2.76 -6.05
N SER A 96 11.22 -2.70 -5.85
CA SER A 96 10.28 -2.42 -6.94
C SER A 96 10.29 -0.96 -7.38
N CYS A 97 10.93 -0.10 -6.61
CA CYS A 97 11.10 1.32 -6.89
C CYS A 97 12.52 1.75 -6.63
N THR A 98 12.98 2.75 -7.39
CA THR A 98 14.22 3.46 -7.07
C THR A 98 13.86 4.70 -6.25
N GLU A 99 14.64 4.98 -5.22
CA GLU A 99 14.42 6.19 -4.42
C GLU A 99 14.73 7.45 -5.20
#